data_a4aed6720df6aa8b08c50c04fc4409f4
#
_entry.id   a4aed6720df6aa8b08c50c04fc4409f4
#
_cell.length_a   1.000
_cell.length_b   1.000
_cell.length_c   1.000
_cell.angle_alpha   90.00
_cell.angle_beta   90.00
_cell.angle_gamma   90.00
#
_symmetry.space_group_name_H-M   'P 1'
#
loop_
_entity.id
_entity.type
_entity.pdbx_description
1 polymer ?
#
loop_
_entity_poly.entity_id
_entity_poly.type
_entity_poly.pdbx_seq_one_letter_code
_entity_poly.pdbx_strand_id
1 'polypeptide(L)'
;GLHITSMAGSWLTIVEGFAGMRVKNNSLHFTPHLPKNWKDLAFKINFRQNIYKIKFSKSLFQCCLSLTQDCFIYVNNQKFTFDNNGEVHISI
;
A
#
# COMPACT_ATOMS: atom_id res chain seq x y z
N GLY A 1 -7.25 9.14 -6.38
CA GLY A 1 -6.96 8.53 -5.09
C GLY A 1 -6.97 9.52 -3.95
N LEU A 2 -7.06 9.02 -2.76
CA LEU A 2 -7.06 9.83 -1.56
C LEU A 2 -5.64 10.02 -1.06
N HIS A 3 -5.37 11.23 -0.56
CA HIS A 3 -4.05 11.56 -0.02
C HIS A 3 -4.10 11.50 1.50
N ILE A 4 -3.33 10.63 2.09
CA ILE A 4 -3.29 10.48 3.54
C ILE A 4 -2.81 11.76 4.20
N THR A 5 -1.86 12.44 3.57
CA THR A 5 -1.24 13.63 4.15
C THR A 5 -2.20 14.79 4.33
N SER A 6 -3.34 14.80 3.63
CA SER A 6 -4.32 15.87 3.75
C SER A 6 -5.39 15.60 4.80
N MET A 7 -5.40 14.41 5.39
CA MET A 7 -6.43 14.01 6.36
C MET A 7 -5.77 13.25 7.51
N ALA A 8 -5.25 14.01 8.46
CA ALA A 8 -4.57 13.41 9.61
C ALA A 8 -5.57 12.66 10.50
N GLY A 9 -5.07 11.70 11.24
CA GLY A 9 -5.82 11.01 12.28
C GLY A 9 -6.79 9.97 11.75
N SER A 10 -8.04 10.34 11.55
CA SER A 10 -9.10 9.37 11.21
C SER A 10 -8.83 8.66 9.90
N TRP A 11 -8.24 9.35 8.91
CA TRP A 11 -7.91 8.72 7.64
C TRP A 11 -6.80 7.69 7.78
N LEU A 12 -5.79 8.01 8.58
CA LEU A 12 -4.72 7.05 8.85
C LEU A 12 -5.25 5.79 9.52
N THR A 13 -6.20 5.94 10.42
CA THR A 13 -6.87 4.81 11.07
C THR A 13 -7.57 3.91 10.05
N ILE A 14 -8.25 4.51 9.07
CA ILE A 14 -8.92 3.76 8.00
C ILE A 14 -7.90 2.99 7.18
N VAL A 15 -6.81 3.64 6.80
CA VAL A 15 -5.76 2.98 6.01
C VAL A 15 -5.13 1.84 6.78
N GLU A 16 -4.80 2.06 8.06
CA GLU A 16 -4.23 0.99 8.88
C GLU A 16 -5.19 -0.18 9.04
N GLY A 17 -6.50 0.11 9.17
CA GLY A 17 -7.50 -0.93 9.33
C GLY A 17 -7.75 -1.71 8.05
N PHE A 18 -7.98 -1.02 6.92
CA PHE A 18 -8.38 -1.68 5.67
C PHE A 18 -7.18 -2.23 4.90
N ALA A 19 -6.11 -1.47 4.82
CA ALA A 19 -4.90 -1.94 4.16
C ALA A 19 -4.04 -2.81 5.06
N GLY A 20 -4.30 -2.81 6.35
CA GLY A 20 -3.48 -3.54 7.31
C GLY A 20 -2.04 -3.06 7.26
N MET A 21 -1.83 -1.76 7.05
CA MET A 21 -0.51 -1.22 6.88
C MET A 21 0.26 -1.16 8.19
N ARG A 22 1.49 -1.66 8.17
CA ARG A 22 2.40 -1.64 9.31
C ARG A 22 3.83 -1.45 8.84
N VAL A 23 4.66 -0.91 9.72
CA VAL A 23 6.09 -0.82 9.47
C VAL A 23 6.80 -1.80 10.39
N LYS A 24 7.50 -2.76 9.82
CA LYS A 24 8.29 -3.73 10.56
C LYS A 24 9.67 -3.85 9.90
N ASN A 25 10.71 -3.81 10.72
CA ASN A 25 12.09 -3.95 10.23
C ASN A 25 12.39 -2.98 9.07
N ASN A 26 11.90 -1.74 9.20
CA ASN A 26 12.08 -0.70 8.20
C ASN A 26 11.41 -0.98 6.85
N SER A 27 10.43 -1.85 6.80
CA SER A 27 9.72 -2.21 5.59
C SER A 27 8.23 -2.05 5.77
N LEU A 28 7.52 -1.73 4.68
CA LEU A 28 6.07 -1.64 4.69
C LEU A 28 5.46 -3.04 4.54
N HIS A 29 4.49 -3.31 5.38
CA HIS A 29 3.73 -4.55 5.37
C HIS A 29 2.26 -4.23 5.19
N PHE A 30 1.59 -4.97 4.33
CA PHE A 30 0.16 -4.80 4.06
C PHE A 30 -0.57 -6.12 4.26
N THR A 31 -1.74 -6.04 4.87
CA THR A 31 -2.68 -7.15 4.96
C THR A 31 -4.03 -6.61 4.50
N PRO A 32 -4.22 -6.45 3.17
CA PRO A 32 -5.39 -5.77 2.65
C PRO A 32 -6.67 -6.52 2.95
N HIS A 33 -7.67 -5.76 3.39
CA HIS A 33 -8.98 -6.30 3.70
C HIS A 33 -10.02 -5.20 3.48
N LEU A 34 -10.90 -5.39 2.50
CA LEU A 34 -11.95 -4.42 2.21
C LEU A 34 -13.27 -4.85 2.85
N PRO A 35 -13.99 -3.90 3.44
CA PRO A 35 -15.35 -4.18 3.88
C PRO A 35 -16.24 -4.59 2.72
N LYS A 36 -17.34 -5.26 3.04
CA LYS A 36 -18.24 -5.86 2.06
C LYS A 36 -18.76 -4.87 1.03
N ASN A 37 -19.02 -3.63 1.44
CA ASN A 37 -19.63 -2.62 0.58
C ASN A 37 -18.61 -1.78 -0.19
N TRP A 38 -17.32 -2.04 -0.04
CA TRP A 38 -16.27 -1.27 -0.71
C TRP A 38 -15.76 -2.04 -1.91
N LYS A 39 -15.60 -1.35 -3.04
CA LYS A 39 -15.07 -1.96 -4.26
C LYS A 39 -13.56 -1.92 -4.29
N ASP A 40 -12.98 -0.79 -3.94
CA ASP A 40 -11.54 -0.62 -3.93
C ASP A 40 -11.15 0.50 -2.98
N LEU A 41 -9.86 0.59 -2.71
CA LEU A 41 -9.29 1.66 -1.92
C LEU A 41 -7.98 2.08 -2.58
N ALA A 42 -7.78 3.39 -2.72
CA ALA A 42 -6.55 3.93 -3.28
C ALA A 42 -6.04 5.05 -2.39
N PHE A 43 -4.74 5.05 -2.14
CA PHE A 43 -4.13 6.07 -1.30
C PHE A 43 -2.64 6.18 -1.62
N LYS A 44 -2.02 7.25 -1.10
CA LYS A 44 -0.58 7.49 -1.22
C LYS A 44 0.02 7.59 0.16
N ILE A 45 1.21 7.06 0.31
CA ILE A 45 2.00 7.18 1.53
C ILE A 45 3.37 7.72 1.18
N ASN A 46 3.86 8.66 1.99
CA ASN A 46 5.25 9.06 1.94
C ASN A 46 6.00 8.26 3.02
N PHE A 47 6.92 7.41 2.59
CA PHE A 47 7.70 6.57 3.48
C PHE A 47 9.14 6.58 3.03
N ARG A 48 10.05 7.06 3.88
CA ARG A 48 11.49 7.10 3.60
C ARG A 48 11.81 7.83 2.31
N GLN A 49 11.18 9.00 2.12
CA GLN A 49 11.40 9.89 0.98
C GLN A 49 10.89 9.32 -0.35
N ASN A 50 10.17 8.23 -0.31
CA ASN A 50 9.49 7.65 -1.47
C ASN A 50 8.00 7.78 -1.31
N ILE A 51 7.31 8.02 -2.43
CA ILE A 51 5.85 8.05 -2.46
C ILE A 51 5.37 6.72 -3.01
N TYR A 52 4.63 5.99 -2.18
CA TYR A 52 4.02 4.72 -2.54
C TYR A 52 2.57 4.98 -2.88
N LYS A 53 2.18 4.67 -4.11
CA LYS A 53 0.78 4.74 -4.55
C LYS A 53 0.21 3.34 -4.48
N ILE A 54 -0.80 3.17 -3.63
CA ILE A 54 -1.38 1.85 -3.38
C ILE A 54 -2.83 1.87 -3.80
N LYS A 55 -3.23 0.81 -4.50
CA LYS A 55 -4.61 0.59 -4.87
C LYS A 55 -4.91 -0.89 -4.75
N PHE A 56 -6.00 -1.23 -4.08
CA PHE A 56 -6.39 -2.63 -4.00
C PHE A 56 -7.89 -2.79 -4.01
N SER A 57 -8.30 -3.93 -4.54
CA SER A 57 -9.68 -4.41 -4.52
C SER A 57 -9.72 -5.70 -3.73
N LYS A 58 -10.83 -6.42 -3.80
CA LYS A 58 -10.95 -7.71 -3.10
C LYS A 58 -10.06 -8.79 -3.72
N SER A 59 -9.63 -8.61 -4.95
CA SER A 59 -8.86 -9.63 -5.68
C SER A 59 -7.49 -9.17 -6.15
N LEU A 60 -7.22 -7.87 -6.19
CA LEU A 60 -5.98 -7.33 -6.74
C LEU A 60 -5.37 -6.30 -5.80
N PHE A 61 -4.05 -6.32 -5.70
CA PHE A 61 -3.28 -5.32 -4.99
C PHE A 61 -2.23 -4.77 -5.93
N GLN A 62 -2.14 -3.44 -6.01
CA GLN A 62 -1.17 -2.74 -6.84
C GLN A 62 -0.42 -1.72 -6.01
N CYS A 63 0.88 -1.62 -6.23
CA CYS A 63 1.69 -0.60 -5.61
C CYS A 63 2.66 -0.04 -6.64
N CYS A 64 2.71 1.29 -6.75
CA CYS A 64 3.63 1.98 -7.64
C CYS A 64 4.55 2.84 -6.80
N LEU A 65 5.83 2.85 -7.15
CA LEU A 65 6.85 3.61 -6.46
C LEU A 65 7.35 4.72 -7.37
N SER A 66 7.49 5.93 -6.83
CA SER A 66 7.90 7.08 -7.63
C SER A 66 9.36 7.06 -8.03
N LEU A 67 10.20 6.39 -7.25
CA LEU A 67 11.63 6.24 -7.54
C LEU A 67 11.98 4.76 -7.60
N THR A 68 12.65 4.36 -8.67
CA THR A 68 13.09 2.98 -8.83
C THR A 68 14.37 2.78 -8.04
N GLN A 69 14.26 2.14 -6.90
CA GLN A 69 15.38 1.70 -6.10
C GLN A 69 15.14 0.25 -5.70
N ASP A 70 16.12 -0.37 -5.09
CA ASP A 70 15.99 -1.73 -4.58
C ASP A 70 15.05 -1.73 -3.37
N CYS A 71 13.76 -1.55 -3.65
CA CYS A 71 12.73 -1.51 -2.64
C CYS A 71 11.88 -2.77 -2.71
N PHE A 72 11.25 -3.08 -1.60
CA PHE A 72 10.33 -4.20 -1.54
C PHE A 72 9.25 -3.89 -0.51
N ILE A 73 8.14 -4.59 -0.64
CA ILE A 73 7.04 -4.53 0.32
C ILE A 73 6.64 -5.96 0.67
N TYR A 74 5.91 -6.09 1.75
CA TYR A 74 5.29 -7.37 2.13
C TYR A 74 3.79 -7.25 2.02
N VAL A 75 3.17 -8.24 1.39
CA VAL A 75 1.72 -8.33 1.29
C VAL A 75 1.34 -9.73 1.76
N ASN A 76 0.49 -9.81 2.79
CA ASN A 76 0.09 -11.07 3.40
C ASN A 76 1.31 -11.93 3.78
N ASN A 77 2.31 -11.26 4.39
CA ASN A 77 3.56 -11.88 4.86
C ASN A 77 4.45 -12.43 3.76
N GLN A 78 4.22 -12.04 2.51
CA GLN A 78 5.04 -12.45 1.39
C GLN A 78 5.76 -11.24 0.81
N LYS A 79 7.06 -11.40 0.54
CA LYS A 79 7.90 -10.32 0.02
C LYS A 79 7.71 -10.18 -1.48
N PHE A 80 7.57 -8.92 -1.93
CA PHE A 80 7.46 -8.57 -3.35
C PHE A 80 8.41 -7.44 -3.67
N THR A 81 9.16 -7.59 -4.76
CA THR A 81 10.04 -6.55 -5.27
C THR A 81 9.36 -5.81 -6.41
N PHE A 82 9.75 -4.57 -6.63
CA PHE A 82 9.17 -3.76 -7.69
C PHE A 82 9.84 -4.10 -9.03
N ASP A 83 9.04 -4.09 -10.10
CA ASP A 83 9.54 -4.36 -11.44
C ASP A 83 10.29 -3.15 -12.00
N ASN A 84 10.71 -3.21 -13.28
CA ASN A 84 11.47 -2.14 -13.90
C ASN A 84 10.68 -0.85 -14.04
N ASN A 85 9.37 -0.92 -13.99
CA ASN A 85 8.49 0.25 -14.03
C ASN A 85 8.16 0.79 -12.65
N GLY A 86 8.72 0.19 -11.61
CA GLY A 86 8.43 0.58 -10.23
C GLY A 86 7.06 0.13 -9.76
N GLU A 87 6.60 -1.03 -10.21
CA GLU A 87 5.25 -1.51 -9.91
C GLU A 87 5.26 -2.92 -9.35
N VAL A 88 4.27 -3.18 -8.50
CA VAL A 88 3.95 -4.51 -7.99
C VAL A 88 2.47 -4.76 -8.27
N HIS A 89 2.16 -5.90 -8.88
CA HIS A 89 0.78 -6.32 -9.16
C HIS A 89 0.59 -7.73 -8.60
N ILE A 90 -0.37 -7.89 -7.71
CA ILE A 90 -0.56 -9.14 -6.97
C ILE A 90 -2.03 -9.52 -6.97
N SER A 91 -2.30 -10.81 -7.18
CA SER A 91 -3.62 -11.37 -6.90
C SER A 91 -3.71 -11.72 -5.42
N ILE A 92 -4.76 -11.25 -4.77
CA ILE A 92 -4.92 -11.47 -3.32
C ILE A 92 -6.21 -12.21 -2.99
#